data_74865e3309eb901369df3802275bc05f
#
_entry.id   74865e3309eb901369df3802275bc05f
#
_cell.length_a   1.000
_cell.length_b   1.000
_cell.length_c   1.000
_cell.angle_alpha   90.00
_cell.angle_beta   90.00
_cell.angle_gamma   90.00
#
_symmetry.space_group_name_H-M   'P 1'
#
loop_
_entity.id
_entity.type
_entity.pdbx_description
1 polymer ?
#
loop_
_entity_poly.entity_id
_entity_poly.type
_entity_poly.pdbx_seq_one_letter_code
_entity_poly.pdbx_strand_id
1 'polypeptide(L)'
;MKLATIQASAIKSTFEVLKDILNDVNVYFKPDGLYVTTLDTARTSLVDMFLCADNFEEYSCETEIVAGINVTNTFKLLKSITNNDVLMMSIDSREYMNIEIHNETKKTCTKFALKLLDINENQIEVPDMNMTTVTPMPSIDFQRICRDMYNIGTDIEITRNGTTFRLKCEGDFANQETEIQCTEESPNI
;
A
#
# COMPACT_ATOMS: atom_id res chain seq x y z
N MET A 1 -8.73 -11.68 -15.72
CA MET A 1 -8.07 -11.71 -14.40
C MET A 1 -9.10 -12.02 -13.34
N LYS A 2 -8.74 -12.83 -12.35
CA LYS A 2 -9.59 -13.13 -11.20
C LYS A 2 -8.72 -13.31 -9.96
N LEU A 3 -9.14 -12.78 -8.83
CA LEU A 3 -8.51 -13.01 -7.54
C LEU A 3 -9.56 -13.15 -6.43
N ALA A 4 -9.23 -13.91 -5.39
CA ALA A 4 -10.02 -14.01 -4.17
C ALA A 4 -9.08 -14.03 -2.95
N THR A 5 -9.50 -13.37 -1.87
CA THR A 5 -8.76 -13.40 -0.60
C THR A 5 -9.65 -13.29 0.63
N ILE A 6 -9.31 -14.07 1.65
CA ILE A 6 -9.86 -13.93 3.01
C ILE A 6 -9.20 -12.79 3.78
N GLN A 7 -8.05 -12.30 3.31
CA GLN A 7 -7.35 -11.15 3.91
C GLN A 7 -7.90 -9.81 3.37
N ALA A 8 -9.21 -9.74 3.18
CA ALA A 8 -9.89 -8.57 2.62
C ALA A 8 -9.58 -7.27 3.39
N SER A 9 -9.42 -7.36 4.71
CA SER A 9 -9.05 -6.22 5.55
C SER A 9 -7.64 -5.68 5.27
N ALA A 10 -6.69 -6.55 4.88
CA ALA A 10 -5.35 -6.12 4.49
C ALA A 10 -5.39 -5.31 3.19
N ILE A 11 -6.15 -5.77 2.19
CA ILE A 11 -6.37 -5.02 0.94
C ILE A 11 -7.02 -3.66 1.23
N LYS A 12 -8.07 -3.64 2.07
CA LYS A 12 -8.69 -2.37 2.49
C LYS A 12 -7.69 -1.41 3.11
N SER A 13 -6.86 -1.89 4.05
CA SER A 13 -5.85 -1.06 4.73
C SER A 13 -4.79 -0.54 3.76
N THR A 14 -4.38 -1.34 2.78
CA THR A 14 -3.47 -0.91 1.71
C THR A 14 -4.08 0.26 0.92
N PHE A 15 -5.32 0.14 0.47
CA PHE A 15 -6.00 1.23 -0.24
C PHE A 15 -6.26 2.45 0.66
N GLU A 16 -6.43 2.26 1.97
CA GLU A 16 -6.57 3.35 2.94
C GLU A 16 -5.32 4.20 3.03
N VAL A 17 -4.14 3.60 3.00
CA VAL A 17 -2.86 4.32 2.96
C VAL A 17 -2.64 4.97 1.60
N LEU A 18 -2.86 4.21 0.51
CA LEU A 18 -2.60 4.70 -0.84
C LEU A 18 -3.45 5.93 -1.21
N LYS A 19 -4.71 6.02 -0.74
CA LYS A 19 -5.60 7.16 -1.07
C LYS A 19 -5.11 8.52 -0.57
N ASP A 20 -4.25 8.52 0.44
CA ASP A 20 -3.69 9.75 1.01
C ASP A 20 -2.44 10.23 0.24
N ILE A 21 -1.88 9.37 -0.61
CA ILE A 21 -0.66 9.63 -1.39
C ILE A 21 -0.96 9.70 -2.89
N LEU A 22 -1.88 8.85 -3.37
CA LEU A 22 -2.17 8.65 -4.78
C LEU A 22 -3.62 9.01 -5.13
N ASN A 23 -3.84 9.47 -6.36
CA ASN A 23 -5.17 9.73 -6.92
C ASN A 23 -5.55 8.66 -7.96
N ASP A 24 -5.23 8.88 -9.21
CA ASP A 24 -5.48 7.97 -10.31
C ASP A 24 -4.20 7.19 -10.60
N VAL A 25 -4.29 5.86 -10.68
CA VAL A 25 -3.13 5.00 -10.86
C VAL A 25 -3.44 3.83 -11.79
N ASN A 26 -2.43 3.37 -12.49
CA ASN A 26 -2.45 2.09 -13.19
C ASN A 26 -2.08 0.97 -12.22
N VAL A 27 -2.95 -0.02 -12.09
CA VAL A 27 -2.68 -1.29 -11.42
C VAL A 27 -2.37 -2.32 -12.48
N TYR A 28 -1.21 -2.95 -12.37
CA TYR A 28 -0.74 -3.97 -13.31
C TYR A 28 -0.98 -5.35 -12.67
N PHE A 29 -1.86 -6.12 -13.29
CA PHE A 29 -2.07 -7.52 -12.94
C PHE A 29 -1.23 -8.38 -13.86
N LYS A 30 -0.28 -9.12 -13.29
CA LYS A 30 0.64 -10.03 -13.99
C LYS A 30 0.47 -11.45 -13.46
N PRO A 31 1.00 -12.49 -14.13
CA PRO A 31 0.87 -13.87 -13.65
C PRO A 31 1.40 -14.10 -12.24
N ASP A 32 2.40 -13.35 -11.81
CA ASP A 32 3.07 -13.45 -10.51
C ASP A 32 2.48 -12.55 -9.42
N GLY A 33 1.55 -11.64 -9.78
CA GLY A 33 0.88 -10.79 -8.79
C GLY A 33 0.39 -9.46 -9.32
N LEU A 34 0.13 -8.58 -8.38
CA LEU A 34 -0.42 -7.25 -8.61
C LEU A 34 0.64 -6.19 -8.26
N TYR A 35 0.83 -5.22 -9.16
CA TYR A 35 1.84 -4.16 -9.03
C TYR A 35 1.21 -2.78 -9.12
N VAL A 36 1.71 -1.87 -8.31
CA VAL A 36 1.50 -0.42 -8.45
C VAL A 36 2.85 0.26 -8.28
N THR A 37 3.38 0.82 -9.35
CA THR A 37 4.65 1.57 -9.33
C THR A 37 4.40 2.93 -9.96
N THR A 38 4.35 3.97 -9.13
CA THR A 38 4.01 5.32 -9.58
C THR A 38 4.58 6.38 -8.63
N LEU A 39 4.64 7.62 -9.10
CA LEU A 39 4.98 8.76 -8.26
C LEU A 39 3.72 9.30 -7.58
N ASP A 40 3.91 9.90 -6.40
CA ASP A 40 2.87 10.68 -5.74
C ASP A 40 2.46 11.90 -6.60
N THR A 41 1.35 12.54 -6.23
CA THR A 41 0.82 13.73 -6.95
C THR A 41 1.84 14.87 -7.03
N ALA A 42 2.71 15.02 -6.02
CA ALA A 42 3.76 16.04 -5.98
C ALA A 42 5.03 15.63 -6.75
N ARG A 43 5.12 14.37 -7.21
CA ARG A 43 6.29 13.75 -7.85
C ARG A 43 7.55 13.77 -6.99
N THR A 44 7.38 13.73 -5.68
CA THR A 44 8.47 13.75 -4.69
C THR A 44 8.73 12.38 -4.09
N SER A 45 7.74 11.48 -4.13
CA SER A 45 7.82 10.15 -3.55
C SER A 45 7.46 9.09 -4.58
N LEU A 46 8.24 8.02 -4.63
CA LEU A 46 7.93 6.82 -5.42
C LEU A 46 7.17 5.84 -4.53
N VAL A 47 6.01 5.41 -5.00
CA VAL A 47 5.27 4.29 -4.42
C VAL A 47 5.53 3.06 -5.29
N ASP A 48 6.12 2.04 -4.68
CA ASP A 48 6.34 0.74 -5.30
C ASP A 48 5.69 -0.33 -4.44
N MET A 49 4.64 -0.98 -4.96
CA MET A 49 3.87 -1.98 -4.26
C MET A 49 3.78 -3.26 -5.09
N PHE A 50 4.07 -4.38 -4.46
CA PHE A 50 3.89 -5.71 -5.02
C PHE A 50 3.07 -6.59 -4.07
N LEU A 51 2.01 -7.19 -4.58
CA LEU A 51 1.23 -8.22 -3.90
C LEU A 51 1.38 -9.53 -4.67
N CYS A 52 2.14 -10.46 -4.11
CA CYS A 52 2.43 -11.76 -4.72
C CYS A 52 1.15 -12.58 -4.93
N ALA A 53 1.05 -13.24 -6.07
CA ALA A 53 -0.07 -14.12 -6.42
C ALA A 53 -0.30 -15.22 -5.36
N ASP A 54 0.77 -15.76 -4.78
CA ASP A 54 0.73 -16.82 -3.77
C ASP A 54 0.08 -16.38 -2.43
N ASN A 55 -0.09 -15.07 -2.23
CA ASN A 55 -0.75 -14.53 -1.03
C ASN A 55 -2.28 -14.47 -1.15
N PHE A 56 -2.84 -14.88 -2.29
CA PHE A 56 -4.28 -14.94 -2.52
C PHE A 56 -4.75 -16.40 -2.49
N GLU A 57 -5.96 -16.66 -2.02
CA GLU A 57 -6.57 -17.99 -2.05
C GLU A 57 -6.89 -18.42 -3.50
N GLU A 58 -7.17 -17.46 -4.37
CA GLU A 58 -7.29 -17.67 -5.80
C GLU A 58 -6.64 -16.48 -6.53
N TYR A 59 -5.76 -16.77 -7.48
CA TYR A 59 -5.22 -15.76 -8.39
C TYR A 59 -5.07 -16.37 -9.78
N SER A 60 -5.65 -15.71 -10.79
CA SER A 60 -5.56 -16.13 -12.19
C SER A 60 -5.43 -14.91 -13.10
N CYS A 61 -4.26 -14.80 -13.71
CA CYS A 61 -3.95 -13.77 -14.70
C CYS A 61 -2.99 -14.34 -15.73
N GLU A 62 -3.49 -14.77 -16.89
CA GLU A 62 -2.67 -15.40 -17.92
C GLU A 62 -1.79 -14.40 -18.67
N THR A 63 -2.29 -13.21 -18.86
CA THR A 63 -1.60 -12.12 -19.57
C THR A 63 -1.71 -10.84 -18.77
N GLU A 64 -0.72 -9.97 -18.91
CA GLU A 64 -0.75 -8.67 -18.22
C GLU A 64 -2.01 -7.88 -18.56
N ILE A 65 -2.68 -7.39 -17.52
CA ILE A 65 -3.83 -6.51 -17.60
C ILE A 65 -3.51 -5.23 -16.84
N VAL A 66 -3.67 -4.09 -17.51
CA VAL A 66 -3.53 -2.77 -16.90
C VAL A 66 -4.93 -2.22 -16.59
N ALA A 67 -5.16 -1.87 -15.35
CA ALA A 67 -6.42 -1.31 -14.88
C ALA A 67 -6.17 0.06 -14.25
N GLY A 68 -6.58 1.13 -14.93
CA GLY A 68 -6.59 2.48 -14.37
C GLY A 68 -7.72 2.62 -13.36
N ILE A 69 -7.41 3.05 -12.14
CA ILE A 69 -8.38 3.25 -11.07
C ILE A 69 -8.15 4.56 -10.34
N ASN A 70 -9.23 5.13 -9.78
CA ASN A 70 -9.12 6.18 -8.77
C ASN A 70 -9.06 5.53 -7.38
N VAL A 71 -7.95 5.72 -6.67
CA VAL A 71 -7.66 5.06 -5.39
C VAL A 71 -8.68 5.43 -4.31
N THR A 72 -9.02 6.72 -4.21
CA THR A 72 -10.03 7.21 -3.24
C THR A 72 -11.40 6.60 -3.49
N ASN A 73 -11.84 6.51 -4.73
CA ASN A 73 -13.13 5.91 -5.07
C ASN A 73 -13.12 4.39 -4.84
N THR A 74 -12.02 3.71 -5.17
CA THR A 74 -11.86 2.29 -4.87
C THR A 74 -11.94 2.04 -3.37
N PHE A 75 -11.23 2.83 -2.55
CA PHE A 75 -11.31 2.72 -1.10
C PHE A 75 -12.75 2.91 -0.57
N LYS A 76 -13.54 3.85 -1.13
CA LYS A 76 -14.95 4.02 -0.72
C LYS A 76 -15.77 2.75 -0.88
N LEU A 77 -15.48 1.91 -1.89
CA LEU A 77 -16.14 0.62 -2.08
C LEU A 77 -15.66 -0.42 -1.08
N LEU A 78 -14.36 -0.41 -0.76
CA LEU A 78 -13.71 -1.36 0.14
C LEU A 78 -13.90 -1.03 1.63
N LYS A 79 -14.28 0.20 1.99
CA LYS A 79 -14.32 0.65 3.39
C LYS A 79 -15.28 -0.15 4.27
N SER A 80 -16.31 -0.78 3.69
CA SER A 80 -17.30 -1.61 4.41
C SER A 80 -16.76 -3.00 4.78
N ILE A 81 -15.60 -3.40 4.26
CA ILE A 81 -14.96 -4.69 4.54
C ILE A 81 -14.66 -4.82 6.03
N THR A 82 -15.00 -5.98 6.60
CA THR A 82 -14.69 -6.41 7.95
C THR A 82 -13.74 -7.61 7.94
N ASN A 83 -13.19 -7.99 9.10
CA ASN A 83 -12.19 -9.06 9.20
C ASN A 83 -12.68 -10.45 8.77
N ASN A 84 -14.00 -10.65 8.67
CA ASN A 84 -14.61 -11.95 8.30
C ASN A 84 -15.15 -11.95 6.86
N ASP A 85 -14.80 -10.95 6.07
CA ASP A 85 -15.25 -10.84 4.70
C ASP A 85 -14.22 -11.47 3.75
N VAL A 86 -14.74 -12.08 2.69
CA VAL A 86 -13.95 -12.54 1.55
C VAL A 86 -14.11 -11.52 0.43
N LEU A 87 -13.00 -11.04 -0.09
CA LEU A 87 -12.96 -10.13 -1.24
C LEU A 87 -12.66 -10.92 -2.51
N MET A 88 -13.48 -10.72 -3.52
CA MET A 88 -13.24 -11.23 -4.87
C MET A 88 -13.18 -10.05 -5.84
N MET A 89 -12.22 -10.09 -6.75
CA MET A 89 -12.08 -9.09 -7.82
C MET A 89 -11.90 -9.80 -9.15
N SER A 90 -12.55 -9.29 -10.20
CA SER A 90 -12.37 -9.82 -11.56
C SER A 90 -12.44 -8.71 -12.61
N ILE A 91 -11.70 -8.90 -13.69
CA ILE A 91 -11.71 -8.03 -14.88
C ILE A 91 -11.97 -8.93 -16.09
N ASP A 92 -13.17 -8.83 -16.64
CA ASP A 92 -13.61 -9.57 -17.83
C ASP A 92 -13.66 -8.66 -19.06
N SER A 93 -13.68 -7.36 -18.88
CA SER A 93 -13.68 -6.34 -19.93
C SER A 93 -12.75 -5.17 -19.56
N ARG A 94 -12.43 -4.35 -20.55
CA ARG A 94 -11.61 -3.13 -20.32
C ARG A 94 -12.36 -1.98 -19.65
N GLU A 95 -13.66 -2.11 -19.44
CA GLU A 95 -14.50 -1.03 -18.93
C GLU A 95 -14.70 -1.09 -17.42
N TYR A 96 -14.77 -2.31 -16.87
CA TYR A 96 -15.14 -2.50 -15.46
C TYR A 96 -14.27 -3.54 -14.76
N MET A 97 -13.96 -3.27 -13.50
CA MET A 97 -13.50 -4.25 -12.53
C MET A 97 -14.66 -4.58 -11.60
N ASN A 98 -15.04 -5.85 -11.56
CA ASN A 98 -16.04 -6.34 -10.63
C ASN A 98 -15.40 -6.58 -9.26
N ILE A 99 -16.04 -6.11 -8.20
CA ILE A 99 -15.62 -6.27 -6.81
C ILE A 99 -16.79 -6.90 -6.06
N GLU A 100 -16.58 -8.05 -5.43
CA GLU A 100 -17.57 -8.73 -4.61
C GLU A 100 -17.04 -8.89 -3.19
N ILE A 101 -17.88 -8.54 -2.21
CA ILE A 101 -17.57 -8.67 -0.79
C ILE A 101 -18.58 -9.66 -0.19
N HIS A 102 -18.09 -10.82 0.23
CA HIS A 102 -18.89 -11.89 0.79
C HIS A 102 -18.70 -11.96 2.30
N ASN A 103 -19.80 -11.95 3.06
CA ASN A 103 -19.81 -12.18 4.49
C ASN A 103 -20.61 -13.44 4.80
N GLU A 104 -19.93 -14.52 5.18
CA GLU A 104 -20.56 -15.81 5.46
C GLU A 104 -21.45 -15.75 6.71
N THR A 105 -21.03 -15.02 7.73
CA THR A 105 -21.77 -14.90 9.00
C THR A 105 -23.11 -14.18 8.79
N LYS A 106 -23.11 -13.09 8.03
CA LYS A 106 -24.30 -12.29 7.72
C LYS A 106 -25.07 -12.81 6.50
N LYS A 107 -24.49 -13.79 5.78
CA LYS A 107 -25.04 -14.32 4.50
C LYS A 107 -25.29 -13.21 3.49
N THR A 108 -24.41 -12.23 3.39
CA THR A 108 -24.51 -11.10 2.45
C THR A 108 -23.43 -11.18 1.41
N CYS A 109 -23.78 -10.76 0.19
CA CYS A 109 -22.86 -10.54 -0.91
C CYS A 109 -23.14 -9.16 -1.47
N THR A 110 -22.14 -8.27 -1.39
CA THR A 110 -22.22 -6.93 -1.98
C THR A 110 -21.37 -6.89 -3.23
N LYS A 111 -21.93 -6.43 -4.32
CA LYS A 111 -21.26 -6.38 -5.65
C LYS A 111 -21.14 -4.95 -6.13
N PHE A 112 -19.97 -4.63 -6.65
CA PHE A 112 -19.68 -3.35 -7.28
C PHE A 112 -19.09 -3.59 -8.67
N ALA A 113 -19.42 -2.72 -9.62
CA ALA A 113 -18.72 -2.61 -10.89
C ALA A 113 -17.98 -1.27 -10.91
N LEU A 114 -16.69 -1.31 -10.62
CA LEU A 114 -15.82 -0.14 -10.67
C LEU A 114 -15.46 0.16 -12.12
N LYS A 115 -15.83 1.36 -12.59
CA LYS A 115 -15.46 1.82 -13.92
C LYS A 115 -13.96 2.09 -13.98
N LEU A 116 -13.27 1.46 -14.92
CA LEU A 116 -11.85 1.66 -15.15
C LEU A 116 -11.58 2.96 -15.90
N LEU A 117 -10.41 3.53 -15.64
CA LEU A 117 -9.91 4.75 -16.26
C LEU A 117 -8.91 4.39 -17.35
N ASP A 118 -8.86 5.18 -18.40
CA ASP A 118 -7.81 5.13 -19.40
C ASP A 118 -6.71 6.13 -19.00
N ILE A 119 -5.67 5.62 -18.33
CA ILE A 119 -4.55 6.43 -17.82
C ILE A 119 -3.36 6.20 -18.73
N ASN A 120 -3.02 7.20 -19.51
CA ASN A 120 -1.91 7.15 -20.46
C ASN A 120 -0.58 7.50 -19.76
N GLU A 121 -0.20 6.70 -18.79
CA GLU A 121 1.09 6.79 -18.10
C GLU A 121 1.87 5.48 -18.29
N ASN A 122 3.16 5.61 -18.62
CA ASN A 122 4.05 4.46 -18.70
C ASN A 122 4.41 3.98 -17.29
N GLN A 123 4.61 2.67 -17.15
CA GLN A 123 5.14 2.10 -15.91
C GLN A 123 6.53 2.71 -15.64
N ILE A 124 6.73 3.16 -14.41
CA ILE A 124 8.03 3.67 -13.96
C ILE A 124 8.92 2.48 -13.62
N GLU A 125 10.12 2.46 -14.17
CA GLU A 125 11.15 1.51 -13.76
C GLU A 125 11.80 2.02 -12.47
N VAL A 126 11.76 1.17 -11.43
CA VAL A 126 12.46 1.46 -10.17
C VAL A 126 13.94 1.21 -10.40
N PRO A 127 14.80 2.21 -10.23
CA PRO A 127 16.24 2.00 -10.39
C PRO A 127 16.78 1.08 -9.29
N ASP A 128 17.78 0.27 -9.62
CA ASP A 128 18.50 -0.52 -8.62
C ASP A 128 19.14 0.41 -7.59
N MET A 129 18.65 0.37 -6.37
CA MET A 129 19.16 1.18 -5.27
C MET A 129 19.98 0.32 -4.32
N ASN A 130 21.28 0.63 -4.20
CA ASN A 130 22.11 0.03 -3.17
C ASN A 130 21.81 0.70 -1.82
N MET A 131 21.02 0.03 -1.00
CA MET A 131 20.74 0.48 0.36
C MET A 131 21.98 0.30 1.23
N THR A 132 22.57 1.39 1.71
CA THR A 132 23.75 1.36 2.61
C THR A 132 23.37 1.05 4.05
N THR A 133 22.11 1.21 4.41
CA THR A 133 21.62 1.07 5.78
C THR A 133 20.20 0.52 5.79
N VAL A 134 19.97 -0.52 6.59
CA VAL A 134 18.65 -1.09 6.85
C VAL A 134 18.39 -1.06 8.35
N THR A 135 17.24 -0.58 8.78
CA THR A 135 16.84 -0.48 10.19
C THR A 135 15.50 -1.18 10.39
N PRO A 136 15.50 -2.49 10.71
CA PRO A 136 14.29 -3.20 11.03
C PRO A 136 13.72 -2.73 12.38
N MET A 137 12.41 -2.51 12.43
CA MET A 137 11.68 -2.20 13.65
C MET A 137 10.21 -2.61 13.53
N PRO A 138 9.52 -2.88 14.67
CA PRO A 138 8.07 -3.11 14.64
C PRO A 138 7.34 -1.90 14.07
N SER A 139 6.46 -2.13 13.10
CA SER A 139 5.70 -1.05 12.44
C SER A 139 4.85 -0.23 13.42
N ILE A 140 4.35 -0.87 14.48
CA ILE A 140 3.56 -0.21 15.52
C ILE A 140 4.38 0.81 16.32
N ASP A 141 5.66 0.54 16.56
CA ASP A 141 6.56 1.46 17.27
C ASP A 141 6.89 2.67 16.40
N PHE A 142 7.21 2.44 15.11
CA PHE A 142 7.42 3.52 14.15
C PHE A 142 6.18 4.40 14.00
N GLN A 143 5.01 3.78 13.84
CA GLN A 143 3.73 4.50 13.74
C GLN A 143 3.46 5.37 14.98
N ARG A 144 3.74 4.84 16.19
CA ARG A 144 3.58 5.60 17.43
C ARG A 144 4.49 6.81 17.47
N ILE A 145 5.79 6.64 17.15
CA ILE A 145 6.76 7.74 17.13
C ILE A 145 6.35 8.81 16.13
N CYS A 146 5.99 8.42 14.90
CA CYS A 146 5.52 9.36 13.88
C CYS A 146 4.28 10.13 14.33
N ARG A 147 3.32 9.47 14.99
CA ARG A 147 2.11 10.11 15.52
C ARG A 147 2.41 11.12 16.62
N ASP A 148 3.34 10.76 17.53
CA ASP A 148 3.75 11.66 18.61
C ASP A 148 4.44 12.89 18.05
N MET A 149 5.36 12.72 17.10
CA MET A 149 6.07 13.81 16.43
C MET A 149 5.15 14.71 15.60
N TYR A 150 4.15 14.12 14.91
CA TYR A 150 3.17 14.89 14.13
C TYR A 150 2.37 15.90 14.97
N ASN A 151 2.22 15.65 16.28
CA ASN A 151 1.58 16.59 17.20
C ASN A 151 2.47 17.80 17.54
N ILE A 152 3.78 17.74 17.22
CA ILE A 152 4.78 18.75 17.54
C ILE A 152 5.13 19.57 16.31
N GLY A 153 5.37 18.90 15.17
CA GLY A 153 5.78 19.54 13.93
C GLY A 153 5.40 18.71 12.70
N THR A 154 5.67 19.26 11.53
CA THR A 154 5.31 18.66 10.22
C THR A 154 6.42 17.82 9.61
N ASP A 155 7.65 18.05 10.03
CA ASP A 155 8.84 17.44 9.44
C ASP A 155 9.54 16.54 10.45
N ILE A 156 9.99 15.39 9.99
CA ILE A 156 10.78 14.44 10.78
C ILE A 156 12.13 14.25 10.10
N GLU A 157 13.19 14.60 10.81
CA GLU A 157 14.55 14.27 10.41
C GLU A 157 14.90 12.85 10.91
N ILE A 158 15.32 11.99 9.98
CA ILE A 158 15.68 10.60 10.27
C ILE A 158 17.17 10.45 10.00
N THR A 159 17.94 10.07 11.03
CA THR A 159 19.38 9.84 10.90
C THR A 159 19.79 8.51 11.51
N ARG A 160 20.80 7.86 10.94
CA ARG A 160 21.46 6.71 11.53
C ARG A 160 22.95 6.95 11.59
N ASN A 161 23.51 6.76 12.79
CA ASN A 161 24.95 6.86 13.01
C ASN A 161 25.41 5.62 13.79
N GLY A 162 26.06 4.70 13.07
CA GLY A 162 26.43 3.40 13.62
C GLY A 162 25.21 2.62 14.11
N THR A 163 25.17 2.31 15.40
CA THR A 163 24.07 1.57 16.04
C THR A 163 22.91 2.46 16.51
N THR A 164 23.04 3.78 16.44
CA THR A 164 22.01 4.70 16.90
C THR A 164 21.14 5.16 15.72
N PHE A 165 19.86 4.84 15.76
CA PHE A 165 18.83 5.36 14.87
C PHE A 165 18.06 6.45 15.58
N ARG A 166 18.03 7.65 14.99
CA ARG A 166 17.48 8.86 15.62
C ARG A 166 16.41 9.44 14.74
N LEU A 167 15.28 9.79 15.36
CA LEU A 167 14.22 10.59 14.77
C LEU A 167 14.13 11.90 15.55
N LYS A 168 14.09 13.04 14.84
CA LYS A 168 13.98 14.38 15.43
C LYS A 168 12.86 15.14 14.74
N CYS A 169 12.12 15.90 15.54
CA CYS A 169 11.07 16.79 15.06
C CYS A 169 11.20 18.14 15.80
N GLU A 170 11.09 19.23 15.06
CA GLU A 170 11.09 20.58 15.60
C GLU A 170 9.74 21.25 15.34
N GLY A 171 9.14 21.82 16.36
CA GLY A 171 7.87 22.52 16.27
C GLY A 171 7.88 23.83 17.07
N ASP A 172 6.82 24.63 16.91
CA ASP A 172 6.73 25.97 17.49
C ASP A 172 6.77 26.00 19.03
N PHE A 173 6.28 24.95 19.68
CA PHE A 173 6.18 24.89 21.15
C PHE A 173 7.08 23.87 21.79
N ALA A 174 7.62 22.90 21.04
CA ALA A 174 8.48 21.85 21.56
C ALA A 174 9.34 21.22 20.46
N ASN A 175 10.44 20.60 20.89
CA ASN A 175 11.25 19.70 20.05
C ASN A 175 11.20 18.30 20.67
N GLN A 176 11.15 17.28 19.82
CA GLN A 176 11.23 15.90 20.23
C GLN A 176 12.41 15.22 19.54
N GLU A 177 13.15 14.41 20.30
CA GLU A 177 14.18 13.53 19.78
C GLU A 177 13.94 12.14 20.37
N THR A 178 13.95 11.11 19.53
CA THR A 178 13.83 9.71 19.92
C THR A 178 15.01 8.95 19.37
N GLU A 179 15.81 8.34 20.26
CA GLU A 179 16.94 7.50 19.91
C GLU A 179 16.59 6.02 20.14
N ILE A 180 16.90 5.20 19.16
CA ILE A 180 16.73 3.75 19.21
C ILE A 180 18.08 3.10 18.98
N GLN A 181 18.50 2.23 19.90
CA GLN A 181 19.70 1.44 19.73
C GLN A 181 19.39 0.23 18.85
N CYS A 182 20.06 0.16 17.71
CA CYS A 182 19.94 -0.95 16.77
C CYS A 182 21.12 -1.90 16.98
N THR A 183 20.86 -3.20 16.91
CA THR A 183 21.93 -4.20 16.84
C THR A 183 22.59 -4.15 15.45
N GLU A 184 23.88 -4.45 15.38
CA GLU A 184 24.65 -4.52 14.12
C GLU A 184 24.31 -5.78 13.28
N GLU A 185 23.14 -6.33 13.36
CA GLU A 185 22.76 -7.42 12.48
C GLU A 185 22.50 -6.85 11.07
N SER A 186 23.51 -7.00 10.21
CA SER A 186 23.33 -6.87 8.78
C SER A 186 22.25 -7.88 8.36
N PRO A 187 21.14 -7.48 7.76
CA PRO A 187 20.21 -8.45 7.23
C PRO A 187 20.92 -9.17 6.07
N ASN A 188 21.16 -10.46 6.24
CA ASN A 188 21.34 -11.34 5.09
C ASN A 188 19.96 -11.39 4.41
N ILE A 189 19.80 -10.61 3.35
CA ILE A 189 18.70 -10.74 2.38
C ILE A 189 19.10 -11.79 1.36
#